data_debd227d7409f215c2f11f19c736996f
#
_entry.id   debd227d7409f215c2f11f19c736996f
#
_cell.length_a   1.000
_cell.length_b   1.000
_cell.length_c   1.000
_cell.angle_alpha   90.00
_cell.angle_beta   90.00
_cell.angle_gamma   90.00
#
_symmetry.space_group_name_H-M   'P 1'
#
loop_
_entity.id
_entity.type
_entity.pdbx_description
1 polymer ?
#
loop_
_entity_poly.entity_id
_entity_poly.type
_entity_poly.pdbx_seq_one_letter_code
_entity_poly.pdbx_strand_id
1 'polypeptide(L)'
;MIKKAFVNGEEIPRKAIEHEFDRLVRLYAENGVPGEELKGSVEKLLMQAQEQAIGAKLVLMRAQDLGITPDELVSRTCSGTPDPSEAEMEAFYCANKSTFGDAQYVQVQTKIRDFLRHAARGKVLSAFVAELREKAKIEYRDA
;
A
#
# COMPACT_ATOMS: atom_id res chain seq x y z
N MET A 1 2.11 4.77 23.17
CA MET A 1 3.27 5.18 22.36
C MET A 1 3.84 3.98 21.60
N ILE A 2 4.14 4.11 20.32
CA ILE A 2 4.68 3.00 19.54
C ILE A 2 6.17 2.79 19.83
N LYS A 3 6.64 1.56 19.64
CA LYS A 3 8.05 1.23 19.78
C LYS A 3 8.84 1.77 18.59
N LYS A 4 10.14 1.97 18.78
CA LYS A 4 11.04 2.28 17.67
C LYS A 4 11.28 1.02 16.85
N ALA A 5 11.31 1.16 15.53
CA ALA A 5 11.57 0.06 14.61
C ALA A 5 12.94 0.21 13.96
N PHE A 6 13.62 -0.91 13.78
CA PHE A 6 14.93 -0.99 13.15
C PHE A 6 14.91 -2.05 12.04
N VAL A 7 15.45 -1.70 10.90
CA VAL A 7 15.60 -2.61 9.76
C VAL A 7 17.09 -2.81 9.52
N ASN A 8 17.57 -4.03 9.72
CA ASN A 8 18.99 -4.37 9.62
C ASN A 8 19.88 -3.45 10.45
N GLY A 9 19.42 -3.08 11.64
CA GLY A 9 20.13 -2.20 12.56
C GLY A 9 19.94 -0.71 12.33
N GLU A 10 19.25 -0.31 11.26
CA GLU A 10 18.96 1.10 10.98
C GLU A 10 17.59 1.48 11.49
N GLU A 11 17.52 2.52 12.31
CA GLU A 11 16.26 3.02 12.84
C GLU A 11 15.40 3.63 11.72
N ILE A 12 14.11 3.34 11.74
CA ILE A 12 13.14 4.00 10.87
C ILE A 12 12.94 5.43 11.40
N PRO A 13 13.26 6.47 10.60
CA PRO A 13 13.14 7.85 11.08
C PRO A 13 11.71 8.21 11.45
N ARG A 14 11.57 8.98 12.51
CA ARG A 14 10.26 9.48 12.94
C ARG A 14 9.54 10.22 11.81
N LYS A 15 10.27 11.00 11.01
CA LYS A 15 9.71 11.73 9.87
C LYS A 15 9.08 10.81 8.83
N ALA A 16 9.67 9.64 8.60
CA ALA A 16 9.12 8.66 7.68
C ALA A 16 7.78 8.12 8.19
N ILE A 17 7.69 7.85 9.49
CA ILE A 17 6.45 7.38 10.13
C ILE A 17 5.39 8.47 10.07
N GLU A 18 5.76 9.71 10.38
CA GLU A 18 4.85 10.86 10.32
C GLU A 18 4.30 11.07 8.90
N HIS A 19 5.16 10.95 7.90
CA HIS A 19 4.75 11.06 6.50
C HIS A 19 3.70 10.00 6.14
N GLU A 20 3.94 8.75 6.51
CA GLU A 20 2.98 7.66 6.26
C GLU A 20 1.70 7.83 7.08
N PHE A 21 1.81 8.32 8.31
CA PHE A 21 0.67 8.62 9.15
C PHE A 21 -0.23 9.69 8.51
N ASP A 22 0.36 10.78 8.05
CA ASP A 22 -0.39 11.85 7.39
C ASP A 22 -1.08 11.35 6.12
N ARG A 23 -0.39 10.51 5.36
CA ARG A 23 -0.95 9.90 4.16
C ARG A 23 -2.15 8.99 4.49
N LEU A 24 -2.05 8.18 5.54
CA LEU A 24 -3.14 7.31 5.97
C LEU A 24 -4.35 8.09 6.48
N VAL A 25 -4.11 9.13 7.28
CA VAL A 25 -5.19 9.99 7.78
C VAL A 25 -5.94 10.63 6.62
N ARG A 26 -5.21 11.15 5.64
CA ARG A 26 -5.79 11.76 4.46
C ARG A 26 -6.62 10.75 3.67
N LEU A 27 -6.08 9.56 3.47
CA LEU A 27 -6.76 8.48 2.74
C LEU A 27 -8.08 8.10 3.41
N TYR A 28 -8.08 7.89 4.72
CA TYR A 28 -9.29 7.54 5.46
C TYR A 28 -10.31 8.68 5.47
N ALA A 29 -9.84 9.92 5.62
CA ALA A 29 -10.72 11.08 5.56
C ALA A 29 -11.41 11.22 4.20
N GLU A 30 -10.66 11.01 3.12
CA GLU A 30 -11.20 11.04 1.74
C GLU A 30 -12.22 9.91 1.50
N ASN A 31 -12.11 8.81 2.24
CA ASN A 31 -13.04 7.70 2.17
C ASN A 31 -14.21 7.80 3.17
N GLY A 32 -14.39 8.97 3.77
CA GLY A 32 -15.54 9.28 4.59
C GLY A 32 -15.45 8.86 6.05
N VAL A 33 -14.26 8.50 6.55
CA VAL A 33 -14.09 8.16 7.97
C VAL A 33 -14.16 9.44 8.81
N PRO A 34 -15.06 9.50 9.83
CA PRO A 34 -15.20 10.70 10.66
C PRO A 34 -13.92 11.04 11.44
N GLY A 35 -13.67 12.34 11.61
CA GLY A 35 -12.48 12.82 12.32
C GLY A 35 -12.37 12.31 13.76
N GLU A 36 -13.50 12.14 14.44
CA GLU A 36 -13.54 11.61 15.81
C GLU A 36 -13.09 10.15 15.87
N GLU A 37 -13.48 9.36 14.87
CA GLU A 37 -13.04 7.98 14.75
C GLU A 37 -11.54 7.90 14.48
N LEU A 38 -11.02 8.80 13.65
CA LEU A 38 -9.58 8.90 13.39
C LEU A 38 -8.81 9.26 14.66
N LYS A 39 -9.33 10.20 15.47
CA LYS A 39 -8.73 10.59 16.75
C LYS A 39 -8.67 9.42 17.73
N GLY A 40 -9.70 8.59 17.77
CA GLY A 40 -9.75 7.40 18.61
C GLY A 40 -8.84 6.27 18.16
N SER A 41 -8.33 6.34 16.93
CA SER A 41 -7.50 5.30 16.31
C SER A 41 -6.04 5.74 16.07
N VAL A 42 -5.59 6.83 16.69
CA VAL A 42 -4.25 7.41 16.45
C VAL A 42 -3.13 6.39 16.64
N GLU A 43 -3.14 5.66 17.75
CA GLU A 43 -2.09 4.69 18.04
C GLU A 43 -2.07 3.56 17.00
N LYS A 44 -3.25 3.06 16.62
CA LYS A 44 -3.40 2.02 15.60
C LYS A 44 -2.89 2.51 14.24
N LEU A 45 -3.22 3.76 13.89
CA LEU A 45 -2.75 4.38 12.65
C LEU A 45 -1.24 4.61 12.67
N LEU A 46 -0.66 4.97 13.82
CA LEU A 46 0.78 5.10 13.96
C LEU A 46 1.49 3.76 13.78
N MET A 47 0.94 2.69 14.32
CA MET A 47 1.47 1.33 14.12
C MET A 47 1.41 0.92 12.66
N GLN A 48 0.31 1.22 11.99
CA GLN A 48 0.15 0.95 10.57
C GLN A 48 1.13 1.79 9.73
N ALA A 49 1.30 3.06 10.09
CA ALA A 49 2.26 3.96 9.44
C ALA A 49 3.69 3.44 9.58
N GLN A 50 4.03 2.93 10.76
CA GLN A 50 5.33 2.32 11.02
C GLN A 50 5.57 1.10 10.12
N GLU A 51 4.57 0.23 9.97
CA GLU A 51 4.67 -0.94 9.08
C GLU A 51 4.85 -0.51 7.62
N GLN A 52 4.15 0.54 7.20
CA GLN A 52 4.31 1.11 5.85
C GLN A 52 5.73 1.67 5.66
N ALA A 53 6.24 2.36 6.65
CA ALA A 53 7.60 2.93 6.61
C ALA A 53 8.67 1.84 6.55
N ILE A 54 8.47 0.74 7.27
CA ILE A 54 9.35 -0.43 7.20
C ILE A 54 9.38 -0.98 5.77
N GLY A 55 8.21 -1.17 5.16
CA GLY A 55 8.10 -1.65 3.78
C GLY A 55 8.82 -0.73 2.80
N ALA A 56 8.64 0.57 2.92
CA ALA A 56 9.32 1.56 2.08
C ALA A 56 10.83 1.50 2.24
N LYS A 57 11.32 1.33 3.48
CA LYS A 57 12.76 1.19 3.75
C LYS A 57 13.34 -0.06 3.10
N LEU A 58 12.62 -1.18 3.17
CA LEU A 58 13.04 -2.43 2.53
C LEU A 58 13.18 -2.29 1.02
N VAL A 59 12.20 -1.64 0.39
CA VAL A 59 12.23 -1.36 -1.06
C VAL A 59 13.42 -0.46 -1.40
N LEU A 60 13.64 0.59 -0.61
CA LEU A 60 14.76 1.51 -0.80
C LEU A 60 16.10 0.79 -0.72
N MET A 61 16.29 -0.05 0.30
CA MET A 61 17.51 -0.80 0.51
C MET A 61 17.77 -1.77 -0.65
N ARG A 62 16.73 -2.46 -1.10
CA ARG A 62 16.86 -3.39 -2.24
C ARG A 62 17.20 -2.65 -3.53
N ALA A 63 16.59 -1.49 -3.76
CA ALA A 63 16.90 -0.66 -4.92
C ALA A 63 18.36 -0.20 -4.89
N GLN A 64 18.85 0.21 -3.73
CA GLN A 64 20.26 0.60 -3.55
C GLN A 64 21.21 -0.57 -3.85
N ASP A 65 20.88 -1.78 -3.39
CA ASP A 65 21.68 -2.98 -3.67
C ASP A 65 21.76 -3.28 -5.17
N LEU A 66 20.68 -3.00 -5.90
CA LEU A 66 20.61 -3.22 -7.34
C LEU A 66 21.12 -2.02 -8.17
N GLY A 67 21.43 -0.90 -7.53
CA GLY A 67 21.89 0.31 -8.21
C GLY A 67 20.80 0.99 -9.04
N ILE A 68 19.55 0.89 -8.63
CA ILE A 68 18.39 1.50 -9.31
C ILE A 68 17.59 2.36 -8.33
N THR A 69 16.65 3.15 -8.84
CA THR A 69 15.75 3.93 -8.00
C THR A 69 14.64 3.05 -7.42
N PRO A 70 14.05 3.44 -6.27
CA PRO A 70 12.88 2.72 -5.74
C PRO A 70 11.72 2.66 -6.74
N ASP A 71 11.46 3.73 -7.48
CA ASP A 71 10.39 3.76 -8.50
C ASP A 71 10.66 2.76 -9.62
N GLU A 72 11.90 2.65 -10.04
CA GLU A 72 12.29 1.67 -11.06
C GLU A 72 12.13 0.23 -10.55
N LEU A 73 12.48 -0.02 -9.29
CA LEU A 73 12.30 -1.33 -8.68
C LEU A 73 10.82 -1.72 -8.62
N VAL A 74 9.96 -0.81 -8.19
CA VAL A 74 8.51 -1.02 -8.14
C VAL A 74 7.97 -1.30 -9.54
N SER A 75 8.39 -0.51 -10.53
CA SER A 75 7.98 -0.69 -11.93
C SER A 75 8.37 -2.07 -12.46
N ARG A 76 9.61 -2.50 -12.23
CA ARG A 76 10.09 -3.83 -12.64
C ARG A 76 9.34 -4.95 -11.94
N THR A 77 9.08 -4.82 -10.66
CA THR A 77 8.36 -5.82 -9.87
C THR A 77 6.94 -6.00 -10.37
N CYS A 78 6.28 -4.92 -10.78
CA CYS A 78 4.90 -4.95 -11.27
C CYS A 78 4.77 -5.21 -12.77
N SER A 79 5.86 -5.23 -13.54
CA SER A 79 5.84 -5.34 -15.00
C SER A 79 5.20 -6.62 -15.52
N GLY A 80 5.27 -7.71 -14.76
CA GLY A 80 4.67 -9.00 -15.13
C GLY A 80 3.23 -9.17 -14.70
N THR A 81 2.62 -8.14 -14.11
CA THR A 81 1.24 -8.22 -13.64
C THR A 81 0.29 -8.28 -14.83
N PRO A 82 -0.53 -9.34 -14.98
CA PRO A 82 -1.45 -9.43 -16.10
C PRO A 82 -2.59 -8.43 -15.97
N ASP A 83 -3.11 -7.98 -17.12
CA ASP A 83 -4.31 -7.16 -17.15
C ASP A 83 -5.54 -8.01 -16.79
N PRO A 84 -6.59 -7.41 -16.19
CA PRO A 84 -7.81 -8.15 -15.90
C PRO A 84 -8.48 -8.62 -17.21
N SER A 85 -9.05 -9.83 -17.17
CA SER A 85 -9.80 -10.36 -18.29
C SER A 85 -11.17 -9.71 -18.40
N GLU A 86 -11.80 -9.80 -19.57
CA GLU A 86 -13.19 -9.35 -19.74
C GLU A 86 -14.13 -10.03 -18.75
N ALA A 87 -13.95 -11.33 -18.51
CA ALA A 87 -14.78 -12.07 -17.55
C ALA A 87 -14.64 -11.53 -16.13
N GLU A 88 -13.42 -11.21 -15.71
CA GLU A 88 -13.17 -10.61 -14.40
C GLU A 88 -13.79 -9.23 -14.27
N MET A 89 -13.69 -8.41 -15.31
CA MET A 89 -14.25 -7.06 -15.34
C MET A 89 -15.78 -7.09 -15.29
N GLU A 90 -16.41 -7.97 -16.05
CA GLU A 90 -17.86 -8.15 -16.05
C GLU A 90 -18.36 -8.69 -14.71
N ALA A 91 -17.65 -9.64 -14.12
CA ALA A 91 -17.98 -10.16 -12.80
C ALA A 91 -17.91 -9.07 -11.72
N PHE A 92 -16.89 -8.22 -11.79
CA PHE A 92 -16.75 -7.07 -10.88
C PHE A 92 -17.91 -6.08 -11.03
N TYR A 93 -18.29 -5.78 -12.27
CA TYR A 93 -19.44 -4.91 -12.55
C TYR A 93 -20.74 -5.48 -11.95
N CYS A 94 -21.00 -6.76 -12.18
CA CYS A 94 -22.19 -7.42 -11.68
C CYS A 94 -22.24 -7.48 -10.15
N ALA A 95 -21.10 -7.73 -9.51
CA ALA A 95 -20.99 -7.78 -8.06
C ALA A 95 -21.14 -6.42 -7.38
N ASN A 96 -20.89 -5.33 -8.13
CA ASN A 96 -20.86 -3.96 -7.60
C ASN A 96 -21.87 -3.04 -8.30
N LYS A 97 -22.95 -3.60 -8.83
CA LYS A 97 -23.97 -2.81 -9.55
C LYS A 97 -24.51 -1.62 -8.77
N SER A 98 -24.70 -1.80 -7.46
CA SER A 98 -25.18 -0.73 -6.59
C SER A 98 -24.22 0.47 -6.55
N THR A 99 -22.94 0.23 -6.67
CA THR A 99 -21.90 1.28 -6.69
C THR A 99 -21.97 2.08 -7.99
N PHE A 100 -22.29 1.42 -9.11
CA PHE A 100 -22.32 2.05 -10.41
C PHE A 100 -23.67 2.69 -10.76
N GLY A 101 -24.72 2.41 -9.95
CA GLY A 101 -26.06 2.96 -10.18
C GLY A 101 -26.61 2.56 -11.55
N ASP A 102 -27.06 3.57 -12.33
CA ASP A 102 -27.61 3.36 -13.65
C ASP A 102 -26.56 3.29 -14.77
N ALA A 103 -25.29 3.43 -14.45
CA ALA A 103 -24.22 3.36 -15.45
C ALA A 103 -24.11 1.96 -16.05
N GLN A 104 -24.03 1.90 -17.38
CA GLN A 104 -23.86 0.65 -18.10
C GLN A 104 -22.39 0.22 -18.07
N TYR A 105 -22.15 -1.07 -18.22
CA TYR A 105 -20.81 -1.64 -18.21
C TYR A 105 -19.83 -0.93 -19.13
N VAL A 106 -20.26 -0.65 -20.35
CA VAL A 106 -19.42 0.02 -21.37
C VAL A 106 -18.97 1.42 -20.92
N GLN A 107 -19.77 2.08 -20.10
CA GLN A 107 -19.47 3.43 -19.58
C GLN A 107 -18.41 3.42 -18.47
N VAL A 108 -18.32 2.34 -17.73
CA VAL A 108 -17.42 2.22 -16.56
C VAL A 108 -16.28 1.21 -16.78
N GLN A 109 -16.22 0.62 -17.95
CA GLN A 109 -15.24 -0.42 -18.30
C GLN A 109 -13.80 0.01 -18.05
N THR A 110 -13.42 1.23 -18.47
CA THR A 110 -12.06 1.76 -18.26
C THR A 110 -11.74 1.93 -16.78
N LYS A 111 -12.71 2.44 -16.01
CA LYS A 111 -12.55 2.62 -14.56
C LYS A 111 -12.37 1.28 -13.84
N ILE A 112 -13.13 0.26 -14.25
CA ILE A 112 -13.03 -1.09 -13.70
C ILE A 112 -11.67 -1.69 -14.03
N ARG A 113 -11.22 -1.56 -15.27
CA ARG A 113 -9.89 -2.04 -15.68
C ARG A 113 -8.78 -1.40 -14.84
N ASP A 114 -8.82 -0.08 -14.69
CA ASP A 114 -7.81 0.65 -13.94
C ASP A 114 -7.83 0.25 -12.47
N PHE A 115 -9.01 0.10 -11.88
CA PHE A 115 -9.15 -0.33 -10.49
C PHE A 115 -8.58 -1.74 -10.28
N LEU A 116 -8.97 -2.69 -11.11
CA LEU A 116 -8.50 -4.09 -10.99
C LEU A 116 -6.99 -4.20 -11.26
N ARG A 117 -6.49 -3.44 -12.22
CA ARG A 117 -5.05 -3.38 -12.53
C ARG A 117 -4.27 -2.84 -11.32
N HIS A 118 -4.75 -1.77 -10.72
CA HIS A 118 -4.12 -1.17 -9.54
C HIS A 118 -4.14 -2.16 -8.36
N ALA A 119 -5.26 -2.82 -8.12
CA ALA A 119 -5.37 -3.82 -7.06
C ALA A 119 -4.42 -5.01 -7.29
N ALA A 120 -4.29 -5.48 -8.52
CA ALA A 120 -3.39 -6.58 -8.86
C ALA A 120 -1.93 -6.19 -8.63
N ARG A 121 -1.54 -4.96 -9.03
CA ARG A 121 -0.19 -4.43 -8.78
C ARG A 121 0.10 -4.31 -7.29
N GLY A 122 -0.89 -3.88 -6.52
CA GLY A 122 -0.78 -3.78 -5.07
C GLY A 122 -0.49 -5.13 -4.42
N LYS A 123 -1.14 -6.19 -4.89
CA LYS A 123 -0.89 -7.56 -4.39
C LYS A 123 0.52 -8.04 -4.73
N VAL A 124 0.99 -7.79 -5.94
CA VAL A 124 2.34 -8.17 -6.37
C VAL A 124 3.38 -7.44 -5.52
N LEU A 125 3.19 -6.15 -5.30
CA LEU A 125 4.10 -5.34 -4.50
C LEU A 125 4.10 -5.77 -3.02
N SER A 126 2.93 -6.05 -2.46
CA SER A 126 2.81 -6.54 -1.07
C SER A 126 3.52 -7.87 -0.87
N ALA A 127 3.40 -8.79 -1.83
CA ALA A 127 4.10 -10.07 -1.80
C ALA A 127 5.62 -9.87 -1.87
N PHE A 128 6.08 -8.96 -2.71
CA PHE A 128 7.49 -8.62 -2.83
C PHE A 128 8.05 -8.05 -1.51
N VAL A 129 7.35 -7.11 -0.91
CA VAL A 129 7.74 -6.53 0.38
C VAL A 129 7.78 -7.60 1.47
N ALA A 130 6.80 -8.51 1.47
CA ALA A 130 6.78 -9.64 2.43
C ALA A 130 8.03 -10.53 2.28
N GLU A 131 8.46 -10.82 1.06
CA GLU A 131 9.69 -11.56 0.81
C GLU A 131 10.93 -10.82 1.33
N LEU A 132 11.01 -9.52 1.09
CA LEU A 132 12.10 -8.69 1.59
C LEU A 132 12.12 -8.68 3.12
N ARG A 133 10.94 -8.63 3.74
CA ARG A 133 10.79 -8.64 5.19
C ARG A 133 11.29 -9.94 5.81
N GLU A 134 11.03 -11.07 5.18
CA GLU A 134 11.51 -12.38 5.63
C GLU A 134 13.04 -12.46 5.67
N LYS A 135 13.69 -11.80 4.72
CA LYS A 135 15.16 -11.80 4.60
C LYS A 135 15.83 -10.73 5.45
N ALA A 136 15.08 -9.77 5.97
CA ALA A 136 15.60 -8.67 6.75
C ALA A 136 15.46 -8.92 8.24
N LYS A 137 16.34 -8.30 9.02
CA LYS A 137 16.24 -8.31 10.48
C LYS A 137 15.45 -7.09 10.91
N ILE A 138 14.24 -7.32 11.40
CA ILE A 138 13.35 -6.26 11.88
C ILE A 138 13.22 -6.38 13.38
N GLU A 139 13.56 -5.29 14.08
CA GLU A 139 13.53 -5.24 15.54
C GLU A 139 12.67 -4.07 15.99
N TYR A 140 11.97 -4.27 17.10
CA TYR A 140 11.20 -3.23 17.77
C TYR A 140 11.80 -3.04 19.17
N ARG A 141 12.10 -1.80 19.52
CA ARG A 141 12.67 -1.46 20.82
C ARG A 141 11.84 -0.36 21.48
N ASP A 142 11.80 -0.39 22.80
CA ASP A 142 11.10 0.65 23.56
C ASP A 142 11.72 2.01 23.29
N ALA A 143 10.84 3.02 23.18
CA ALA A 143 11.25 4.38 22.90
C ALA A 143 11.94 5.03 24.10
#